data_c57a4823d07b52e243a887067efac79c
#
_entry.id   c57a4823d07b52e243a887067efac79c
#
_cell.length_a   1.000
_cell.length_b   1.000
_cell.length_c   1.000
_cell.angle_alpha   90.00
_cell.angle_beta   90.00
_cell.angle_gamma   90.00
#
_symmetry.space_group_name_H-M   'P 1'
#
loop_
_entity.id
_entity.type
_entity.pdbx_description
1 polymer ?
#
loop_
_entity_poly.entity_id
_entity_poly.type
_entity_poly.pdbx_seq_one_letter_code
_entity_poly.pdbx_strand_id
1 'polypeptide(L)'
;LAPGVYQLVETQAPTGYELDATPIEFEIERSQTAVVELTKENRLTPGGVVLTKIDDQSGEVLQGAVFELQDANGTVLQSGLTTGADGKLAIDGLAPGAYQLVETQAPTGYELDATPVTFKIEKEQEVAIFLTKENRKVADSSDIRGNNPTSSGNKHLPKTGETIISQFILSILGVLLVFISIKFRKKRNI
;
A
#
# COMPACT_ATOMS: atom_id res chain seq x y z
N LEU A 1 9.36 16.80 -27.07
CA LEU A 1 9.20 18.22 -26.77
C LEU A 1 9.99 19.05 -27.78
N ALA A 2 9.47 20.25 -28.17
CA ALA A 2 10.20 21.20 -29.00
C ALA A 2 11.31 21.89 -28.16
N PRO A 3 12.38 22.40 -28.81
CA PRO A 3 13.39 23.18 -28.10
C PRO A 3 12.78 24.31 -27.26
N GLY A 4 13.25 24.48 -26.03
CA GLY A 4 12.76 25.51 -25.10
C GLY A 4 12.85 25.10 -23.64
N VAL A 5 12.54 26.05 -22.76
CA VAL A 5 12.51 25.87 -21.32
C VAL A 5 11.14 25.39 -20.86
N TYR A 6 11.12 24.40 -20.01
CA TYR A 6 9.92 23.76 -19.46
C TYR A 6 9.98 23.69 -17.95
N GLN A 7 8.83 23.51 -17.35
CA GLN A 7 8.67 23.22 -15.93
C GLN A 7 7.91 21.93 -15.75
N LEU A 8 8.40 21.09 -14.86
CA LEU A 8 7.73 19.91 -14.36
C LEU A 8 7.16 20.23 -12.99
N VAL A 9 5.85 20.06 -12.81
CA VAL A 9 5.17 20.34 -11.54
C VAL A 9 4.43 19.09 -11.11
N GLU A 10 4.67 18.66 -9.87
CA GLU A 10 3.88 17.61 -9.26
C GLU A 10 2.48 18.14 -8.96
N THR A 11 1.44 17.44 -9.42
CA THR A 11 0.04 17.79 -9.19
C THR A 11 -0.67 16.88 -8.21
N GLN A 12 -0.04 15.74 -7.88
CA GLN A 12 -0.52 14.79 -6.90
C GLN A 12 0.67 14.02 -6.34
N ALA A 13 0.81 14.03 -5.01
CA ALA A 13 1.81 13.21 -4.32
C ALA A 13 1.39 11.73 -4.27
N PRO A 14 2.35 10.80 -4.15
CA PRO A 14 2.05 9.42 -3.79
C PRO A 14 1.38 9.31 -2.43
N THR A 15 0.59 8.23 -2.25
CA THR A 15 -0.07 7.96 -0.96
C THR A 15 0.95 7.90 0.18
N GLY A 16 0.73 8.68 1.25
CA GLY A 16 1.61 8.79 2.42
C GLY A 16 2.75 9.79 2.27
N TYR A 17 2.74 10.63 1.23
CA TYR A 17 3.73 11.68 1.02
C TYR A 17 3.08 13.06 0.89
N GLU A 18 3.79 14.10 1.31
CA GLU A 18 3.39 15.49 1.13
C GLU A 18 3.57 15.91 -0.34
N LEU A 19 2.61 16.70 -0.86
CA LEU A 19 2.73 17.27 -2.20
C LEU A 19 3.81 18.37 -2.20
N ASP A 20 4.81 18.21 -3.04
CA ASP A 20 5.78 19.26 -3.34
C ASP A 20 5.52 19.83 -4.75
N ALA A 21 4.73 20.89 -4.81
CA ALA A 21 4.41 21.60 -6.06
C ALA A 21 5.54 22.51 -6.58
N THR A 22 6.74 22.49 -5.97
CA THR A 22 7.90 23.26 -6.44
C THR A 22 8.29 22.78 -7.82
N PRO A 23 8.31 23.66 -8.84
CA PRO A 23 8.65 23.28 -10.20
C PRO A 23 10.12 22.86 -10.33
N ILE A 24 10.38 21.82 -11.15
CA ILE A 24 11.71 21.52 -11.67
C ILE A 24 11.79 22.13 -13.06
N GLU A 25 12.71 23.07 -13.26
CA GLU A 25 12.96 23.65 -14.59
C GLU A 25 13.98 22.80 -15.36
N PHE A 26 13.76 22.63 -16.65
CA PHE A 26 14.68 21.97 -17.56
C PHE A 26 14.57 22.53 -18.97
N GLU A 27 15.61 22.36 -19.76
CA GLU A 27 15.70 22.85 -21.13
C GLU A 27 15.80 21.69 -22.11
N ILE A 28 15.11 21.80 -23.23
CA ILE A 28 15.32 20.97 -24.42
C ILE A 28 16.08 21.79 -25.43
N GLU A 29 17.30 21.37 -25.71
CA GLU A 29 18.18 22.04 -26.69
C GLU A 29 17.83 21.64 -28.13
N ARG A 30 18.27 22.48 -29.09
CA ARG A 30 18.17 22.13 -30.51
C ARG A 30 19.08 20.94 -30.80
N SER A 31 18.54 19.96 -31.50
CA SER A 31 19.28 18.74 -31.88
C SER A 31 19.69 17.83 -30.70
N GLN A 32 19.05 18.01 -29.52
CA GLN A 32 19.27 17.10 -28.40
C GLN A 32 18.81 15.69 -28.73
N THR A 33 19.70 14.71 -28.58
CA THR A 33 19.44 13.28 -28.78
C THR A 33 19.36 12.50 -27.46
N ALA A 34 19.92 13.04 -26.38
CA ALA A 34 19.88 12.45 -25.05
C ALA A 34 18.55 12.76 -24.33
N VAL A 35 18.07 11.80 -23.54
CA VAL A 35 16.93 12.01 -22.66
C VAL A 35 17.36 12.88 -21.48
N VAL A 36 16.51 13.84 -21.10
CA VAL A 36 16.68 14.59 -19.83
C VAL A 36 16.05 13.77 -18.72
N GLU A 37 16.89 13.32 -17.79
CA GLU A 37 16.45 12.61 -16.58
C GLU A 37 16.28 13.61 -15.45
N LEU A 38 15.13 13.55 -14.76
CA LEU A 38 14.80 14.43 -13.64
C LEU A 38 14.37 13.58 -12.45
N THR A 39 14.81 13.98 -11.26
CA THR A 39 14.42 13.35 -9.99
C THR A 39 13.63 14.35 -9.16
N LYS A 40 12.53 13.89 -8.57
CA LYS A 40 11.72 14.65 -7.62
C LYS A 40 11.57 13.81 -6.35
N GLU A 41 11.95 14.40 -5.22
CA GLU A 41 11.83 13.78 -3.91
C GLU A 41 10.57 14.31 -3.21
N ASN A 42 9.85 13.43 -2.50
CA ASN A 42 8.73 13.80 -1.65
C ASN A 42 9.04 13.47 -0.20
N ARG A 43 8.54 14.30 0.70
CA ARG A 43 8.62 14.08 2.13
C ARG A 43 7.48 13.19 2.60
N LEU A 44 7.73 12.24 3.50
CA LEU A 44 6.69 11.45 4.17
C LEU A 44 5.83 12.37 5.06
N THR A 45 4.52 12.13 5.09
CA THR A 45 3.58 12.91 5.91
C THR A 45 3.80 12.63 7.40
N PRO A 46 4.08 13.65 8.23
CA PRO A 46 4.27 13.48 9.68
C PRO A 46 3.00 13.03 10.38
N GLY A 47 3.14 12.17 11.40
CA GLY A 47 2.01 11.68 12.19
C GLY A 47 1.00 10.86 11.38
N GLY A 48 1.43 10.33 10.24
CA GLY A 48 0.59 9.53 9.35
C GLY A 48 0.82 8.02 9.52
N VAL A 49 -0.13 7.24 8.98
CA VAL A 49 -0.03 5.79 8.81
C VAL A 49 -0.48 5.43 7.39
N VAL A 50 0.23 4.49 6.77
CA VAL A 50 -0.11 3.92 5.48
C VAL A 50 -0.27 2.42 5.65
N LEU A 51 -1.49 1.92 5.44
CA LEU A 51 -1.77 0.49 5.39
C LEU A 51 -1.73 0.02 3.94
N THR A 52 -0.97 -1.04 3.65
CA THR A 52 -1.02 -1.76 2.37
C THR A 52 -1.82 -3.05 2.56
N LYS A 53 -2.84 -3.24 1.74
CA LYS A 53 -3.68 -4.44 1.70
C LYS A 53 -3.21 -5.37 0.60
N ILE A 54 -2.96 -6.64 0.94
CA ILE A 54 -2.42 -7.63 0.00
C ILE A 54 -3.15 -8.98 0.10
N ASP A 55 -3.04 -9.77 -0.97
CA ASP A 55 -3.41 -11.20 -1.02
C ASP A 55 -2.36 -12.02 -0.27
N ASP A 56 -2.79 -12.94 0.61
CA ASP A 56 -1.94 -13.74 1.49
C ASP A 56 -1.08 -14.78 0.73
N GLN A 57 -1.41 -15.10 -0.53
CA GLN A 57 -0.71 -16.09 -1.33
C GLN A 57 0.16 -15.46 -2.44
N SER A 58 -0.39 -14.48 -3.16
CA SER A 58 0.29 -13.86 -4.29
C SER A 58 1.07 -12.59 -3.92
N GLY A 59 0.73 -11.92 -2.81
CA GLY A 59 1.26 -10.61 -2.45
C GLY A 59 0.72 -9.46 -3.30
N GLU A 60 -0.23 -9.73 -4.20
CA GLU A 60 -0.87 -8.68 -5.01
C GLU A 60 -1.63 -7.69 -4.13
N VAL A 61 -1.58 -6.40 -4.48
CA VAL A 61 -2.29 -5.36 -3.75
C VAL A 61 -3.81 -5.45 -3.96
N LEU A 62 -4.58 -5.15 -2.91
CA LEU A 62 -6.02 -5.32 -2.90
C LEU A 62 -6.74 -3.99 -2.69
N GLN A 63 -7.55 -3.60 -3.69
CA GLN A 63 -8.45 -2.44 -3.64
C GLN A 63 -9.78 -2.80 -2.99
N GLY A 64 -10.39 -1.82 -2.31
CA GLY A 64 -11.79 -1.91 -1.86
C GLY A 64 -11.99 -2.58 -0.49
N ALA A 65 -10.92 -2.86 0.26
CA ALA A 65 -11.04 -3.17 1.68
C ALA A 65 -11.49 -1.94 2.45
N VAL A 66 -12.43 -2.08 3.38
CA VAL A 66 -12.94 -0.98 4.21
C VAL A 66 -12.52 -1.18 5.65
N PHE A 67 -12.04 -0.10 6.27
CA PHE A 67 -11.52 -0.09 7.64
C PHE A 67 -12.20 0.95 8.52
N GLU A 68 -12.12 0.72 9.83
CA GLU A 68 -12.30 1.71 10.87
C GLU A 68 -10.98 1.99 11.56
N LEU A 69 -10.71 3.28 11.82
CA LEU A 69 -9.68 3.70 12.76
C LEU A 69 -10.30 3.79 14.14
N GLN A 70 -9.69 3.13 15.11
CA GLN A 70 -10.13 3.12 16.49
C GLN A 70 -8.97 3.53 17.42
N ASP A 71 -9.32 4.07 18.62
CA ASP A 71 -8.34 4.26 19.68
C ASP A 71 -7.96 2.93 20.35
N ALA A 72 -7.05 2.98 21.35
CA ALA A 72 -6.61 1.79 22.08
C ALA A 72 -7.74 1.09 22.88
N ASN A 73 -8.86 1.76 23.11
CA ASN A 73 -10.03 1.23 23.84
C ASN A 73 -11.10 0.66 22.90
N GLY A 74 -10.87 0.72 21.58
CA GLY A 74 -11.83 0.29 20.57
C GLY A 74 -12.90 1.34 20.22
N THR A 75 -12.73 2.60 20.64
CA THR A 75 -13.63 3.69 20.24
C THR A 75 -13.37 4.05 18.79
N VAL A 76 -14.40 4.04 17.96
CA VAL A 76 -14.29 4.40 16.53
C VAL A 76 -14.05 5.90 16.40
N LEU A 77 -12.94 6.28 15.78
CA LEU A 77 -12.56 7.65 15.48
C LEU A 77 -12.92 8.04 14.05
N GLN A 78 -12.74 7.11 13.11
CA GLN A 78 -13.09 7.27 11.68
C GLN A 78 -13.61 5.95 11.13
N SER A 79 -14.53 5.99 10.17
CA SER A 79 -15.09 4.82 9.50
C SER A 79 -15.16 5.01 7.99
N GLY A 80 -15.37 3.91 7.25
CA GLY A 80 -15.48 3.94 5.79
C GLY A 80 -14.16 4.21 5.08
N LEU A 81 -13.03 4.00 5.75
CA LEU A 81 -11.70 4.17 5.20
C LEU A 81 -11.40 3.05 4.21
N THR A 82 -11.21 3.37 2.93
CA THR A 82 -11.15 2.37 1.86
C THR A 82 -9.79 2.34 1.17
N THR A 83 -9.26 1.14 0.87
CA THR A 83 -8.01 0.99 0.12
C THR A 83 -8.21 1.35 -1.36
N GLY A 84 -7.28 2.16 -1.91
CA GLY A 84 -7.27 2.60 -3.29
C GLY A 84 -6.82 1.52 -4.29
N ALA A 85 -6.70 1.89 -5.56
CA ALA A 85 -6.24 0.99 -6.63
C ALA A 85 -4.80 0.48 -6.42
N ASP A 86 -3.99 1.21 -5.66
CA ASP A 86 -2.64 0.83 -5.24
C ASP A 86 -2.63 -0.07 -3.99
N GLY A 87 -3.82 -0.51 -3.53
CA GLY A 87 -4.01 -1.30 -2.31
C GLY A 87 -3.72 -0.55 -1.02
N LYS A 88 -3.56 0.78 -1.06
CA LYS A 88 -3.16 1.56 0.12
C LYS A 88 -4.32 2.36 0.70
N LEU A 89 -4.24 2.53 2.01
CA LEU A 89 -5.03 3.44 2.82
C LEU A 89 -4.08 4.32 3.61
N ALA A 90 -4.14 5.65 3.42
CA ALA A 90 -3.37 6.61 4.19
C ALA A 90 -4.28 7.40 5.14
N ILE A 91 -3.78 7.65 6.34
CA ILE A 91 -4.41 8.49 7.35
C ILE A 91 -3.33 9.41 7.90
N ASP A 92 -3.59 10.72 7.86
CA ASP A 92 -2.63 11.75 8.23
C ASP A 92 -3.11 12.55 9.44
N GLY A 93 -2.17 13.27 10.07
CA GLY A 93 -2.48 14.22 11.14
C GLY A 93 -2.96 13.58 12.43
N LEU A 94 -2.59 12.33 12.70
CA LEU A 94 -2.91 11.67 13.95
C LEU A 94 -2.08 12.24 15.10
N ALA A 95 -2.74 12.53 16.21
CA ALA A 95 -2.07 12.93 17.45
C ALA A 95 -1.20 11.76 18.00
N PRO A 96 -0.16 12.04 18.81
CA PRO A 96 0.54 10.99 19.51
C PRO A 96 -0.41 10.13 20.35
N GLY A 97 -0.33 8.80 20.19
CA GLY A 97 -1.26 7.87 20.82
C GLY A 97 -1.20 6.46 20.22
N ALA A 98 -1.90 5.52 20.86
CA ALA A 98 -2.06 4.15 20.36
C ALA A 98 -3.39 4.03 19.62
N TYR A 99 -3.35 3.36 18.47
CA TYR A 99 -4.46 3.20 17.54
C TYR A 99 -4.54 1.77 17.03
N GLN A 100 -5.67 1.45 16.41
CA GLN A 100 -5.85 0.21 15.67
C GLN A 100 -6.71 0.44 14.42
N LEU A 101 -6.40 -0.30 13.35
CA LEU A 101 -7.22 -0.41 12.16
C LEU A 101 -7.93 -1.76 12.17
N VAL A 102 -9.25 -1.74 12.03
CA VAL A 102 -10.10 -2.93 11.99
C VAL A 102 -10.78 -3.00 10.63
N GLU A 103 -10.60 -4.12 9.92
CA GLU A 103 -11.30 -4.34 8.65
C GLU A 103 -12.77 -4.61 8.92
N THR A 104 -13.67 -3.82 8.31
CA THR A 104 -15.13 -3.97 8.40
C THR A 104 -15.75 -4.57 7.16
N GLN A 105 -15.02 -4.50 6.02
CA GLN A 105 -15.41 -5.15 4.77
C GLN A 105 -14.15 -5.58 4.01
N ALA A 106 -14.09 -6.86 3.65
CA ALA A 106 -13.02 -7.39 2.82
C ALA A 106 -13.16 -6.95 1.35
N PRO A 107 -12.07 -6.96 0.56
CA PRO A 107 -12.14 -6.85 -0.88
C PRO A 107 -13.03 -7.92 -1.50
N THR A 108 -13.63 -7.62 -2.65
CA THR A 108 -14.49 -8.60 -3.35
C THR A 108 -13.73 -9.90 -3.64
N GLY A 109 -14.29 -11.03 -3.23
CA GLY A 109 -13.70 -12.36 -3.41
C GLY A 109 -12.74 -12.80 -2.29
N TYR A 110 -12.67 -12.02 -1.21
CA TYR A 110 -11.81 -12.30 -0.05
C TYR A 110 -12.62 -12.51 1.22
N GLU A 111 -12.07 -13.29 2.14
CA GLU A 111 -12.61 -13.50 3.48
C GLU A 111 -12.32 -12.28 4.36
N LEU A 112 -13.29 -11.85 5.17
CA LEU A 112 -13.09 -10.77 6.15
C LEU A 112 -12.13 -11.23 7.26
N ASP A 113 -11.09 -10.46 7.53
CA ASP A 113 -10.24 -10.60 8.70
C ASP A 113 -10.34 -9.35 9.60
N ALA A 114 -11.25 -9.39 10.56
CA ALA A 114 -11.47 -8.31 11.52
C ALA A 114 -10.40 -8.24 12.65
N THR A 115 -9.31 -9.02 12.57
CA THR A 115 -8.21 -8.92 13.54
C THR A 115 -7.58 -7.53 13.46
N PRO A 116 -7.51 -6.75 14.55
CA PRO A 116 -6.98 -5.39 14.53
C PRO A 116 -5.49 -5.35 14.16
N VAL A 117 -5.09 -4.36 13.37
CA VAL A 117 -3.69 -3.97 13.16
C VAL A 117 -3.39 -2.79 14.07
N THR A 118 -2.61 -3.01 15.13
CA THR A 118 -2.28 -1.99 16.11
C THR A 118 -1.02 -1.22 15.73
N PHE A 119 -0.99 0.09 16.02
CA PHE A 119 0.16 0.95 15.82
C PHE A 119 0.18 2.08 16.83
N LYS A 120 1.31 2.80 16.92
CA LYS A 120 1.48 3.93 17.82
C LYS A 120 2.10 5.11 17.10
N ILE A 121 1.49 6.28 17.20
CA ILE A 121 2.08 7.54 16.77
C ILE A 121 2.89 8.09 17.94
N GLU A 122 4.19 8.28 17.74
CA GLU A 122 5.08 8.86 18.75
C GLU A 122 5.00 10.40 18.73
N LYS A 123 5.44 11.04 19.83
CA LYS A 123 5.62 12.49 19.84
C LYS A 123 6.71 12.87 18.82
N GLU A 124 6.46 13.95 18.08
CA GLU A 124 7.41 14.47 17.08
C GLU A 124 7.76 13.46 15.97
N GLN A 125 6.83 12.54 15.66
CA GLN A 125 7.01 11.61 14.57
C GLN A 125 7.05 12.37 13.24
N GLU A 126 8.20 12.32 12.56
CA GLU A 126 8.43 13.03 11.30
C GLU A 126 8.09 12.20 10.05
N VAL A 127 7.89 10.89 10.22
CA VAL A 127 7.67 9.95 9.11
C VAL A 127 6.40 9.12 9.33
N ALA A 128 5.72 8.74 8.26
CA ALA A 128 4.55 7.86 8.35
C ALA A 128 4.93 6.44 8.80
N ILE A 129 4.00 5.76 9.48
CA ILE A 129 4.09 4.34 9.80
C ILE A 129 3.57 3.53 8.62
N PHE A 130 4.29 2.48 8.24
CA PHE A 130 3.86 1.55 7.20
C PHE A 130 3.40 0.23 7.82
N LEU A 131 2.19 -0.19 7.46
CA LEU A 131 1.54 -1.41 7.91
C LEU A 131 1.16 -2.27 6.72
N THR A 132 1.04 -3.57 6.95
CA THR A 132 0.52 -4.52 5.97
C THR A 132 -0.60 -5.34 6.60
N LYS A 133 -1.67 -5.60 5.85
CA LYS A 133 -2.76 -6.49 6.24
C LYS A 133 -3.07 -7.42 5.06
N GLU A 134 -3.10 -8.71 5.34
CA GLU A 134 -3.38 -9.74 4.35
C GLU A 134 -4.85 -10.15 4.39
N ASN A 135 -5.41 -10.60 3.25
CA ASN A 135 -6.66 -11.37 3.22
C ASN A 135 -6.48 -12.62 2.37
N ARG A 136 -7.22 -13.65 2.74
CA ARG A 136 -7.32 -14.91 2.01
C ARG A 136 -8.45 -14.85 1.00
N LYS A 137 -8.22 -15.38 -0.21
CA LYS A 137 -9.30 -15.60 -1.17
C LYS A 137 -10.34 -16.57 -0.62
N VAL A 138 -11.61 -16.27 -0.87
CA VAL A 138 -12.70 -17.23 -0.63
C VAL A 138 -12.46 -18.45 -1.52
N ALA A 139 -12.44 -19.64 -0.90
CA ALA A 139 -12.27 -20.87 -1.65
C ALA A 139 -13.41 -21.03 -2.68
N ASP A 140 -13.03 -21.25 -3.95
CA ASP A 140 -14.04 -21.54 -4.99
C ASP A 140 -14.69 -22.90 -4.72
N SER A 141 -16.00 -22.88 -4.50
CA SER A 141 -16.78 -24.11 -4.26
C SER A 141 -16.85 -25.04 -5.47
N SER A 142 -16.24 -24.66 -6.61
CA SER A 142 -16.17 -25.51 -7.80
C SER A 142 -15.17 -26.67 -7.69
N ASP A 143 -14.19 -26.58 -6.79
CA ASP A 143 -13.18 -27.64 -6.58
C ASP A 143 -13.70 -28.85 -5.75
N ILE A 144 -14.88 -28.76 -5.16
CA ILE A 144 -15.46 -29.85 -4.34
C ILE A 144 -16.22 -30.90 -5.18
N ARG A 145 -16.32 -30.73 -6.52
CA ARG A 145 -16.98 -31.70 -7.42
C ARG A 145 -16.01 -32.64 -8.11
N GLY A 146 -15.18 -33.34 -7.37
CA GLY A 146 -14.27 -34.30 -7.98
C GLY A 146 -13.58 -35.30 -7.07
N ASN A 147 -14.23 -35.78 -6.01
CA ASN A 147 -13.81 -37.06 -5.42
C ASN A 147 -14.95 -37.69 -4.64
N ASN A 148 -15.68 -38.56 -5.31
CA ASN A 148 -16.47 -39.59 -4.66
C ASN A 148 -15.49 -40.63 -4.10
N PRO A 149 -15.35 -40.80 -2.77
CA PRO A 149 -14.48 -41.84 -2.24
C PRO A 149 -15.20 -43.19 -2.31
N THR A 150 -14.88 -43.99 -3.33
CA THR A 150 -15.03 -45.43 -3.19
C THR A 150 -13.98 -45.96 -2.21
N SER A 151 -14.48 -46.31 -1.04
CA SER A 151 -14.01 -47.32 -0.10
C SER A 151 -12.65 -47.98 -0.34
N SER A 152 -11.69 -47.79 0.56
CA SER A 152 -11.07 -48.91 1.34
C SER A 152 -9.90 -48.42 2.18
N GLY A 153 -10.01 -48.62 3.47
CA GLY A 153 -9.08 -48.73 4.57
C GLY A 153 -7.59 -48.42 4.40
N ASN A 154 -7.10 -47.45 5.19
CA ASN A 154 -6.09 -47.72 6.20
C ASN A 154 -5.85 -46.46 7.05
N LYS A 155 -6.04 -46.63 8.35
CA LYS A 155 -5.67 -45.64 9.37
C LYS A 155 -4.15 -45.47 9.38
N HIS A 156 -3.66 -44.24 9.06
CA HIS A 156 -2.34 -43.81 9.50
C HIS A 156 -2.48 -42.46 10.18
N LEU A 157 -2.17 -42.44 11.49
CA LEU A 157 -2.16 -41.23 12.32
C LEU A 157 -0.94 -40.37 11.91
N PRO A 158 -1.07 -39.03 11.77
CA PRO A 158 0.08 -38.19 11.53
C PRO A 158 0.96 -38.10 12.78
N LYS A 159 2.27 -38.29 12.59
CA LYS A 159 3.28 -38.01 13.59
C LYS A 159 3.39 -36.52 13.83
N THR A 160 3.28 -36.13 15.10
CA THR A 160 3.60 -34.80 15.62
C THR A 160 5.08 -34.51 15.44
N GLY A 161 5.37 -33.30 14.97
CA GLY A 161 6.63 -32.60 15.24
C GLY A 161 7.56 -32.42 14.05
N GLU A 162 7.35 -31.39 13.26
CA GLU A 162 8.46 -30.68 12.60
C GLU A 162 8.15 -29.19 12.62
N THR A 163 8.91 -28.48 13.43
CA THR A 163 9.00 -27.01 13.45
C THR A 163 9.71 -26.54 12.18
N ILE A 164 8.97 -25.99 11.24
CA ILE A 164 9.57 -25.30 10.09
C ILE A 164 9.90 -23.89 10.55
N ILE A 165 11.18 -23.63 10.83
CA ILE A 165 11.72 -22.29 10.98
C ILE A 165 11.80 -21.71 9.58
N SER A 166 10.81 -20.94 9.19
CA SER A 166 10.85 -20.13 7.97
C SER A 166 11.83 -18.98 8.18
N GLN A 167 13.00 -19.06 7.56
CA GLN A 167 13.94 -17.95 7.48
C GLN A 167 13.36 -16.92 6.51
N PHE A 168 12.80 -15.84 7.05
CA PHE A 168 12.51 -14.65 6.26
C PHE A 168 13.82 -14.00 5.82
N ILE A 169 14.18 -14.23 4.56
CA ILE A 169 15.20 -13.43 3.90
C ILE A 169 14.55 -12.08 3.57
N LEU A 170 14.96 -11.07 4.35
CA LEU A 170 14.62 -9.67 4.15
C LEU A 170 15.33 -9.19 2.87
N SER A 171 14.66 -9.28 1.72
CA SER A 171 15.09 -8.65 0.49
C SER A 171 14.45 -7.27 0.38
N ILE A 172 15.07 -6.28 1.05
CA ILE A 172 14.75 -4.86 0.85
C ILE A 172 15.51 -4.39 -0.37
N LEU A 173 14.92 -4.50 -1.55
CA LEU A 173 15.23 -3.68 -2.70
C LEU A 173 13.94 -3.44 -3.50
N GLY A 174 13.00 -2.72 -2.86
CA GLY A 174 11.82 -2.21 -3.51
C GLY A 174 12.17 -0.95 -4.30
N VAL A 175 12.37 -1.07 -5.61
CA VAL A 175 12.26 0.08 -6.51
C VAL A 175 10.79 0.47 -6.49
N LEU A 176 10.45 1.48 -5.69
CA LEU A 176 9.12 2.08 -5.68
C LEU A 176 8.94 2.83 -7.01
N LEU A 177 8.26 2.20 -7.97
CA LEU A 177 7.74 2.90 -9.15
C LEU A 177 6.61 3.82 -8.71
N VAL A 178 6.99 5.06 -8.40
CA VAL A 178 6.04 6.12 -8.03
C VAL A 178 5.43 6.67 -9.30
N PHE A 179 4.12 6.47 -9.52
CA PHE A 179 3.37 7.16 -10.57
C PHE A 179 3.15 8.61 -10.12
N ILE A 180 3.99 9.52 -10.62
CA ILE A 180 3.84 10.96 -10.39
C ILE A 180 2.91 11.50 -11.47
N SER A 181 1.81 12.15 -11.07
CA SER A 181 0.96 12.90 -12.00
C SER A 181 1.70 14.18 -12.39
N ILE A 182 2.08 14.28 -13.66
CA ILE A 182 2.98 15.32 -14.17
C ILE A 182 2.25 16.22 -15.13
N LYS A 183 2.37 17.54 -14.94
CA LYS A 183 1.89 18.57 -15.88
C LYS A 183 3.05 19.33 -16.49
N PHE A 184 3.19 19.24 -17.82
CA PHE A 184 4.17 20.04 -18.55
C PHE A 184 3.61 21.43 -18.86
N ARG A 185 4.36 22.46 -18.51
CA ARG A 185 4.02 23.84 -18.85
C ARG A 185 5.21 24.50 -19.55
N LYS A 186 4.99 24.99 -20.77
CA LYS A 186 6.00 25.78 -21.48
C LYS A 186 6.06 27.16 -20.84
N LYS A 187 7.26 27.62 -20.45
CA LYS A 187 7.49 28.98 -19.95
C LYS A 187 7.31 29.96 -21.10
N ARG A 188 6.42 30.96 -20.97
CA ARG A 188 6.32 32.06 -21.92
C ARG A 188 7.42 33.04 -21.58
N ASN A 189 8.33 33.28 -22.53
CA ASN A 189 9.24 34.40 -22.44
C ASN A 189 8.40 35.68 -22.64
N ILE A 190 8.45 36.59 -21.67
CA ILE A 190 7.93 37.96 -21.77
C ILE A 190 8.97 38.79 -22.46
#